data_16c81d779caec3a67778d114195f8d10
#
_entry.id   16c81d779caec3a67778d114195f8d10
#
_cell.length_a   1.000
_cell.length_b   1.000
_cell.length_c   1.000
_cell.angle_alpha   90.00
_cell.angle_beta   90.00
_cell.angle_gamma   90.00
#
_symmetry.space_group_name_H-M   'P 1'
#
loop_
_entity.id
_entity.type
_entity.pdbx_description
1 polymer ?
#
loop_
_entity_poly.entity_id
_entity_poly.type
_entity_poly.pdbx_seq_one_letter_code
_entity_poly.pdbx_strand_id
1 'polypeptide(L)'
;MVRSTENAVLSFTRRGFLKSLSRTAVVLSLEDVLKLARPAFGQQATQAPKGSARQAYKAPPRAAPKGAPSPVTGTPLGVQFVDVAKEAGLNVEMIFGGEHRNKYLLETTGCGAAFFDYDQDDWLDIFLVNGWRLEGFPKGHEPVCRLFKNNRDGTFTDVTMKSGLARSGWGQACCVGDYNNDGWNDLFVSYYGQNALFRNNGNGTFTEVTKEAGLLQDRLRWNSGCSFLDYNKDGHLDLFVGNYIDLDLKTTPLPEDANCTYKGIVVACGPPGLEGGKNLLYRNKGDGTFEDVSEKAGMWGTLGTYALSCGAADLDNTGWPNIYVANDSTSATYYVNQKDGTFKDQAIEAGVAYSPDGKPQAGMGVSIGDYNRDGMLDIVKTNFAGDTDSLFMNLGDGSFDDRTYQAGLGINTRLLGWGVSFIDIDNDGWLDILVANGHVYPEVDGTQVDAAYAERKYLYRNLRNGQFEDLSLSGGSGITTDAKARGFAVGDYDNDGDLDAVVNCVNAVPQLLRCDSTLNRSWVKIRLVGTKSNKTGIGARIKVVADTGSPVLTAKPGTPFAQIEEVRSCNGYYSASDLRIHFGLNDAKKVDLVEIRWPSGAVDTLKDLDVKRLYVIEEGGKILKNEALVPARKKA
;
A
#
# COMPACT_ATOMS: atom_id res chain seq x y z
N MET A 1 -60.05 1.85 -31.14
CA MET A 1 -59.46 2.99 -30.37
C MET A 1 -59.04 2.46 -29.00
N VAL A 2 -57.78 2.12 -28.85
CA VAL A 2 -57.21 1.79 -27.54
C VAL A 2 -55.90 2.54 -27.46
N ARG A 3 -55.80 3.48 -26.51
CA ARG A 3 -54.60 4.25 -26.24
C ARG A 3 -53.64 3.45 -25.41
N SER A 4 -52.43 3.31 -25.88
CA SER A 4 -51.27 2.79 -25.13
C SER A 4 -50.77 3.89 -24.19
N THR A 5 -50.64 3.57 -22.91
CA THR A 5 -49.95 4.40 -21.90
C THR A 5 -48.49 3.97 -21.79
N GLU A 6 -47.58 4.84 -22.24
CA GLU A 6 -46.13 4.68 -21.99
C GLU A 6 -45.83 5.03 -20.52
N ASN A 7 -45.21 4.09 -19.84
CA ASN A 7 -44.63 4.30 -18.51
C ASN A 7 -43.25 4.95 -18.66
N ALA A 8 -43.18 6.24 -18.40
CA ALA A 8 -41.91 6.94 -18.24
C ALA A 8 -41.31 6.66 -16.87
N VAL A 9 -40.20 5.94 -16.82
CA VAL A 9 -39.39 5.77 -15.60
C VAL A 9 -38.56 7.04 -15.42
N LEU A 10 -38.93 7.86 -14.45
CA LEU A 10 -38.16 9.03 -14.03
C LEU A 10 -36.98 8.59 -13.16
N SER A 11 -35.78 8.70 -13.68
CA SER A 11 -34.55 8.56 -12.89
C SER A 11 -34.33 9.85 -12.08
N PHE A 12 -34.51 9.76 -10.76
CA PHE A 12 -34.18 10.85 -9.85
C PHE A 12 -32.72 10.79 -9.44
N THR A 13 -31.94 11.79 -9.79
CA THR A 13 -30.61 11.98 -9.21
C THR A 13 -30.72 12.57 -7.80
N ARG A 14 -29.77 12.22 -6.89
CA ARG A 14 -29.70 12.74 -5.51
C ARG A 14 -29.84 14.26 -5.43
N ARG A 15 -29.32 14.99 -6.41
CA ARG A 15 -29.40 16.46 -6.53
C ARG A 15 -30.81 16.96 -6.87
N GLY A 16 -31.58 16.15 -7.61
CA GLY A 16 -33.00 16.43 -7.93
C GLY A 16 -33.89 16.28 -6.69
N PHE A 17 -33.63 15.28 -5.86
CA PHE A 17 -34.37 15.03 -4.62
C PHE A 17 -34.16 16.16 -3.59
N LEU A 18 -32.93 16.62 -3.38
CA LEU A 18 -32.64 17.72 -2.45
C LEU A 18 -33.21 19.08 -2.92
N LYS A 19 -33.31 19.31 -4.22
CA LYS A 19 -33.95 20.54 -4.78
C LYS A 19 -35.47 20.52 -4.67
N SER A 20 -36.11 19.34 -4.62
CA SER A 20 -37.56 19.24 -4.43
C SER A 20 -37.98 19.48 -2.98
N LEU A 21 -37.12 19.11 -2.01
CA LEU A 21 -37.35 19.38 -0.58
C LEU A 21 -37.32 20.86 -0.21
N SER A 22 -36.61 21.70 -0.98
CA SER A 22 -36.53 23.16 -0.74
C SER A 22 -37.73 23.96 -1.20
N ARG A 23 -38.74 23.36 -1.83
CA ARG A 23 -39.93 24.06 -2.39
C ARG A 23 -41.23 23.77 -1.66
N THR A 24 -41.24 22.90 -0.65
CA THR A 24 -42.41 22.67 0.18
C THR A 24 -42.08 23.10 1.60
N ALA A 25 -42.38 24.35 1.92
CA ALA A 25 -42.23 24.87 3.28
C ALA A 25 -43.28 24.23 4.20
N VAL A 26 -42.93 23.12 4.84
CA VAL A 26 -43.57 22.69 6.09
C VAL A 26 -42.62 23.15 7.20
N VAL A 27 -43.03 24.18 7.92
CA VAL A 27 -42.33 24.67 9.10
C VAL A 27 -42.52 23.64 10.21
N LEU A 28 -41.64 22.68 10.30
CA LEU A 28 -41.46 21.88 11.50
C LEU A 28 -40.44 22.60 12.39
N SER A 29 -40.80 22.87 13.62
CA SER A 29 -39.86 23.48 14.57
C SER A 29 -38.71 22.51 14.87
N LEU A 30 -37.54 23.04 15.27
CA LEU A 30 -36.39 22.23 15.68
C LEU A 30 -36.75 21.20 16.76
N GLU A 31 -37.75 21.50 17.61
CA GLU A 31 -38.29 20.59 18.59
C GLU A 31 -39.06 19.41 18.00
N ASP A 32 -39.75 19.58 16.88
CA ASP A 32 -40.48 18.50 16.20
C ASP A 32 -39.54 17.53 15.50
N VAL A 33 -38.45 18.05 14.93
CA VAL A 33 -37.38 17.23 14.34
C VAL A 33 -36.64 16.44 15.42
N LEU A 34 -36.39 17.04 16.60
CA LEU A 34 -35.78 16.38 17.75
C LEU A 34 -36.69 15.34 18.41
N LYS A 35 -38.03 15.49 18.35
CA LYS A 35 -39.00 14.49 18.82
C LYS A 35 -39.09 13.28 17.89
N LEU A 36 -38.90 13.46 16.57
CA LEU A 36 -38.87 12.36 15.62
C LEU A 36 -37.54 11.58 15.65
N ALA A 37 -36.46 12.19 16.17
CA ALA A 37 -35.16 11.55 16.37
C ALA A 37 -35.01 10.79 17.70
N ARG A 38 -36.09 10.72 18.53
CA ARG A 38 -36.09 9.93 19.77
C ARG A 38 -36.98 8.70 19.61
N PRO A 39 -36.43 7.57 19.19
CA PRO A 39 -36.31 6.44 20.08
C PRO A 39 -35.13 5.50 19.74
N ALA A 40 -33.95 5.68 20.27
CA ALA A 40 -32.97 4.63 20.41
C ALA A 40 -31.85 4.92 21.42
N PHE A 41 -31.83 6.12 22.02
CA PHE A 41 -30.80 6.43 23.03
C PHE A 41 -31.41 6.78 24.37
N GLY A 42 -31.95 5.76 25.03
CA GLY A 42 -32.50 5.85 26.36
C GLY A 42 -32.38 4.52 27.11
N GLN A 43 -31.14 4.02 27.23
CA GLN A 43 -30.81 3.10 28.31
C GLN A 43 -29.50 3.55 28.95
N GLN A 44 -29.62 3.71 30.29
CA GLN A 44 -28.56 4.08 31.20
C GLN A 44 -27.24 3.38 30.88
N ALA A 45 -26.14 4.12 30.94
CA ALA A 45 -24.80 3.57 31.06
C ALA A 45 -24.72 2.72 32.33
N THR A 46 -25.08 1.46 32.25
CA THR A 46 -24.67 0.46 33.21
C THR A 46 -23.22 0.18 32.96
N GLN A 47 -22.40 0.31 34.01
CA GLN A 47 -20.98 -0.06 33.99
C GLN A 47 -20.80 -1.38 33.25
N ALA A 48 -19.94 -1.38 32.23
CA ALA A 48 -19.56 -2.59 31.51
C ALA A 48 -19.02 -3.62 32.51
N PRO A 49 -19.50 -4.87 32.50
CA PRO A 49 -18.90 -5.90 33.32
C PRO A 49 -17.46 -6.09 32.89
N LYS A 50 -16.55 -5.99 33.85
CA LYS A 50 -15.13 -6.37 33.66
C LYS A 50 -15.10 -7.83 33.24
N GLY A 51 -14.61 -8.10 32.03
CA GLY A 51 -14.20 -9.44 31.61
C GLY A 51 -15.23 -10.29 30.86
N SER A 52 -15.76 -9.82 29.72
CA SER A 52 -16.23 -10.72 28.68
C SER A 52 -15.60 -10.32 27.36
N ALA A 53 -14.62 -11.08 26.92
CA ALA A 53 -14.20 -11.04 25.52
C ALA A 53 -15.47 -11.30 24.68
N ARG A 54 -15.93 -10.28 23.95
CA ARG A 54 -17.04 -10.48 23.01
C ARG A 54 -16.55 -11.40 21.90
N GLN A 55 -17.39 -12.33 21.50
CA GLN A 55 -17.13 -13.30 20.44
C GLN A 55 -16.41 -12.62 19.26
N ALA A 56 -15.37 -13.30 18.75
CA ALA A 56 -14.75 -12.94 17.50
C ALA A 56 -15.83 -12.64 16.45
N TYR A 57 -15.67 -11.55 15.74
CA TYR A 57 -16.59 -11.13 14.69
C TYR A 57 -16.75 -12.27 13.68
N LYS A 58 -17.88 -12.97 13.73
CA LYS A 58 -18.31 -13.80 12.62
C LYS A 58 -18.87 -12.84 11.57
N ALA A 59 -18.04 -12.49 10.58
CA ALA A 59 -18.59 -11.89 9.37
C ALA A 59 -19.72 -12.81 8.89
N PRO A 60 -20.95 -12.34 8.71
CA PRO A 60 -21.99 -13.17 8.12
C PRO A 60 -21.49 -13.62 6.76
N PRO A 61 -21.76 -14.87 6.34
CA PRO A 61 -21.41 -15.32 5.00
C PRO A 61 -21.98 -14.29 4.03
N ARG A 62 -21.11 -13.67 3.24
CA ARG A 62 -21.50 -12.72 2.21
C ARG A 62 -22.33 -13.49 1.18
N ALA A 63 -23.47 -12.94 0.76
CA ALA A 63 -24.15 -13.44 -0.43
C ALA A 63 -23.11 -13.43 -1.57
N ALA A 64 -23.05 -14.52 -2.35
CA ALA A 64 -22.11 -14.62 -3.46
C ALA A 64 -22.17 -13.34 -4.31
N PRO A 65 -21.04 -12.73 -4.63
CA PRO A 65 -21.02 -11.48 -5.38
C PRO A 65 -21.79 -11.66 -6.68
N LYS A 66 -22.69 -10.75 -6.99
CA LYS A 66 -23.39 -10.72 -8.29
C LYS A 66 -22.57 -10.00 -9.36
N GLY A 67 -21.23 -9.98 -9.22
CA GLY A 67 -20.32 -9.42 -10.21
C GLY A 67 -20.24 -10.31 -11.44
N ALA A 68 -20.05 -9.71 -12.61
CA ALA A 68 -19.66 -10.47 -13.80
C ALA A 68 -18.27 -11.11 -13.54
N PRO A 69 -18.02 -12.33 -14.03
CA PRO A 69 -16.67 -12.90 -13.98
C PRO A 69 -15.70 -11.99 -14.74
N SER A 70 -14.43 -12.00 -14.33
CA SER A 70 -13.38 -11.30 -15.08
C SER A 70 -13.43 -11.70 -16.54
N PRO A 71 -13.34 -10.76 -17.48
CA PRO A 71 -13.29 -11.07 -18.89
C PRO A 71 -12.09 -11.99 -19.18
N VAL A 72 -12.24 -12.93 -20.10
CA VAL A 72 -11.15 -13.77 -20.60
C VAL A 72 -10.91 -13.41 -22.05
N THR A 73 -9.77 -12.80 -22.34
CA THR A 73 -9.45 -12.34 -23.70
C THR A 73 -8.82 -13.44 -24.55
N GLY A 74 -8.16 -14.41 -23.92
CA GLY A 74 -7.36 -15.43 -24.60
C GLY A 74 -6.06 -14.89 -25.22
N THR A 75 -5.74 -13.61 -25.01
CA THR A 75 -4.49 -13.00 -25.49
C THR A 75 -3.35 -13.37 -24.55
N PRO A 76 -2.24 -13.95 -25.03
CA PRO A 76 -1.08 -14.22 -24.19
C PRO A 76 -0.58 -12.94 -23.49
N LEU A 77 -0.14 -13.06 -22.24
CA LEU A 77 0.40 -11.92 -21.49
C LEU A 77 1.72 -11.45 -22.06
N GLY A 78 2.54 -12.38 -22.55
CA GLY A 78 3.88 -12.07 -23.08
C GLY A 78 4.96 -11.93 -22.02
N VAL A 79 4.58 -12.01 -20.74
CA VAL A 79 5.49 -12.00 -19.60
C VAL A 79 5.19 -13.15 -18.66
N GLN A 80 6.19 -13.57 -17.87
CA GLN A 80 6.04 -14.58 -16.81
C GLN A 80 6.90 -14.22 -15.61
N PHE A 81 6.34 -14.38 -14.44
CA PHE A 81 7.10 -14.24 -13.19
C PHE A 81 7.70 -15.59 -12.78
N VAL A 82 8.99 -15.58 -12.48
CA VAL A 82 9.75 -16.75 -12.00
C VAL A 82 10.34 -16.42 -10.65
N ASP A 83 10.14 -17.28 -9.65
CA ASP A 83 10.79 -17.12 -8.35
C ASP A 83 12.25 -17.56 -8.47
N VAL A 84 13.16 -16.61 -8.34
CA VAL A 84 14.62 -16.80 -8.43
C VAL A 84 15.34 -16.54 -7.10
N ALA A 85 14.61 -16.42 -5.99
CA ALA A 85 15.18 -16.05 -4.69
C ALA A 85 16.36 -16.95 -4.27
N LYS A 86 16.23 -18.26 -4.46
CA LYS A 86 17.26 -19.22 -4.11
C LYS A 86 18.53 -19.04 -4.93
N GLU A 87 18.40 -18.92 -6.24
CA GLU A 87 19.49 -18.71 -7.19
C GLU A 87 20.13 -17.35 -6.98
N ALA A 88 19.32 -16.36 -6.60
CA ALA A 88 19.76 -15.01 -6.30
C ALA A 88 20.47 -14.90 -4.92
N GLY A 89 20.44 -15.94 -4.10
CA GLY A 89 21.15 -15.94 -2.80
C GLY A 89 20.30 -15.45 -1.61
N LEU A 90 19.00 -15.27 -1.77
CA LEU A 90 18.08 -14.91 -0.67
C LEU A 90 17.65 -16.17 0.11
N ASN A 91 18.61 -16.84 0.76
CA ASN A 91 18.41 -18.15 1.39
C ASN A 91 18.24 -18.08 2.93
N VAL A 92 17.72 -16.96 3.44
CA VAL A 92 17.51 -16.75 4.89
C VAL A 92 16.03 -16.83 5.18
N GLU A 93 15.64 -17.69 6.12
CA GLU A 93 14.26 -17.78 6.59
C GLU A 93 13.89 -16.52 7.39
N MET A 94 12.76 -15.94 7.05
CA MET A 94 12.18 -14.81 7.78
C MET A 94 11.26 -15.35 8.87
N ILE A 95 11.46 -14.91 10.09
CA ILE A 95 10.78 -15.42 11.28
C ILE A 95 9.63 -14.49 11.67
N PHE A 96 8.43 -15.05 11.89
CA PHE A 96 7.33 -14.26 12.44
C PHE A 96 6.27 -15.16 13.09
N GLY A 97 6.11 -15.04 14.42
CA GLY A 97 5.13 -15.82 15.17
C GLY A 97 5.37 -17.33 15.17
N GLY A 98 4.34 -18.08 15.50
CA GLY A 98 4.38 -19.55 15.55
C GLY A 98 4.34 -20.18 14.15
N GLU A 99 5.01 -21.32 13.99
CA GLU A 99 5.04 -22.06 12.71
C GLU A 99 3.70 -22.78 12.41
N HIS A 100 3.08 -23.32 13.46
CA HIS A 100 1.89 -24.17 13.35
C HIS A 100 0.70 -23.65 14.13
N ARG A 101 0.93 -22.68 15.03
CA ARG A 101 -0.08 -22.11 15.89
C ARG A 101 0.33 -20.73 16.39
N ASN A 102 -0.63 -19.81 16.39
CA ASN A 102 -0.47 -18.48 16.96
C ASN A 102 -1.33 -18.33 18.24
N LYS A 103 -0.75 -17.75 19.28
CA LYS A 103 -1.43 -17.43 20.54
C LYS A 103 -2.08 -16.07 20.51
N TYR A 104 -1.45 -15.12 19.84
CA TYR A 104 -1.88 -13.73 19.78
C TYR A 104 -1.88 -13.19 18.35
N LEU A 105 -2.72 -12.22 18.10
CA LEU A 105 -2.79 -11.54 16.82
C LEU A 105 -1.43 -10.95 16.38
N LEU A 106 -0.56 -10.58 17.33
CA LEU A 106 0.79 -10.09 17.07
C LEU A 106 1.62 -11.04 16.18
N GLU A 107 1.36 -12.33 16.25
CA GLU A 107 2.08 -13.36 15.51
C GLU A 107 1.59 -13.55 14.07
N THR A 108 0.60 -12.78 13.61
CA THR A 108 -0.09 -13.03 12.33
C THR A 108 0.27 -12.05 11.21
N THR A 109 0.64 -10.81 11.56
CA THR A 109 0.74 -9.70 10.60
C THR A 109 1.92 -9.79 9.66
N GLY A 110 3.02 -10.39 10.07
CA GLY A 110 4.22 -10.46 9.24
C GLY A 110 4.92 -9.11 9.09
N CYS A 111 5.76 -8.99 8.12
CA CYS A 111 6.66 -7.86 7.95
C CYS A 111 6.84 -7.43 6.50
N GLY A 112 7.34 -6.19 6.34
CA GLY A 112 7.54 -5.52 5.08
C GLY A 112 8.83 -5.86 4.35
N ALA A 113 8.96 -5.33 3.14
CA ALA A 113 10.15 -5.41 2.30
C ALA A 113 10.42 -4.05 1.65
N ALA A 114 11.66 -3.80 1.24
CA ALA A 114 11.98 -2.63 0.42
C ALA A 114 12.94 -2.98 -0.71
N PHE A 115 12.69 -2.37 -1.87
CA PHE A 115 13.68 -2.18 -2.90
C PHE A 115 14.21 -0.74 -2.82
N PHE A 116 15.51 -0.56 -2.65
CA PHE A 116 16.13 0.77 -2.73
C PHE A 116 17.63 0.67 -3.02
N ASP A 117 18.15 1.63 -3.72
CA ASP A 117 19.58 1.79 -4.00
C ASP A 117 20.21 2.51 -2.80
N TYR A 118 20.77 1.74 -1.83
CA TYR A 118 21.26 2.31 -0.59
C TYR A 118 22.67 2.92 -0.72
N ASP A 119 23.45 2.48 -1.70
CA ASP A 119 24.82 2.97 -1.91
C ASP A 119 25.01 3.76 -3.23
N GLN A 120 23.89 4.11 -3.89
CA GLN A 120 23.80 4.97 -5.09
C GLN A 120 24.58 4.44 -6.28
N ASP A 121 24.57 3.11 -6.46
CA ASP A 121 25.22 2.46 -7.57
C ASP A 121 24.28 2.16 -8.76
N ASP A 122 23.02 2.66 -8.69
CA ASP A 122 21.89 2.49 -9.61
C ASP A 122 21.36 1.05 -9.73
N TRP A 123 21.73 0.17 -8.80
CA TRP A 123 21.18 -1.17 -8.69
C TRP A 123 20.33 -1.26 -7.40
N LEU A 124 19.16 -1.87 -7.54
CA LEU A 124 18.28 -2.02 -6.39
C LEU A 124 18.79 -3.11 -5.45
N ASP A 125 18.93 -2.76 -4.20
CA ASP A 125 19.18 -3.65 -3.09
C ASP A 125 17.88 -4.06 -2.42
N ILE A 126 17.91 -5.12 -1.61
CA ILE A 126 16.73 -5.65 -0.94
C ILE A 126 16.89 -5.51 0.58
N PHE A 127 15.94 -4.82 1.21
CA PHE A 127 15.80 -4.85 2.66
C PHE A 127 14.56 -5.64 3.05
N LEU A 128 14.73 -6.57 4.01
CA LEU A 128 13.64 -7.39 4.55
C LEU A 128 13.53 -7.15 6.06
N VAL A 129 12.35 -6.70 6.47
CA VAL A 129 12.00 -6.59 7.89
C VAL A 129 11.82 -8.01 8.44
N ASN A 130 12.36 -8.27 9.63
CA ASN A 130 12.19 -9.57 10.31
C ASN A 130 11.42 -9.39 11.62
N GLY A 131 10.76 -10.44 12.04
CA GLY A 131 9.96 -10.46 13.25
C GLY A 131 10.58 -11.26 14.39
N TRP A 132 9.71 -11.84 15.23
CA TRP A 132 10.07 -12.49 16.48
C TRP A 132 9.14 -13.66 16.78
N ARG A 133 9.44 -14.44 17.83
CA ARG A 133 8.56 -15.46 18.43
C ARG A 133 8.36 -15.19 19.91
N LEU A 134 7.20 -15.56 20.45
CA LEU A 134 6.88 -15.35 21.88
C LEU A 134 7.83 -16.07 22.82
N GLU A 135 8.32 -17.23 22.41
CA GLU A 135 9.28 -18.05 23.17
C GLU A 135 10.66 -17.39 23.25
N GLY A 136 10.92 -16.40 22.39
CA GLY A 136 12.23 -15.76 22.26
C GLY A 136 13.29 -16.64 21.60
N PHE A 137 14.54 -16.21 21.68
CA PHE A 137 15.69 -16.89 21.08
C PHE A 137 16.87 -16.92 22.06
N PRO A 138 17.77 -17.91 21.94
CA PRO A 138 19.03 -17.86 22.66
C PRO A 138 19.83 -16.60 22.29
N LYS A 139 20.52 -16.02 23.25
CA LYS A 139 21.32 -14.80 23.04
C LYS A 139 22.32 -15.00 21.91
N GLY A 140 22.32 -14.09 20.92
CA GLY A 140 23.18 -14.12 19.74
C GLY A 140 22.63 -14.96 18.58
N HIS A 141 21.41 -15.51 18.72
CA HIS A 141 20.68 -16.23 17.67
C HIS A 141 19.35 -15.55 17.34
N GLU A 142 19.18 -14.31 17.76
CA GLU A 142 17.98 -13.53 17.51
C GLU A 142 17.83 -13.27 15.99
N PRO A 143 16.62 -13.42 15.42
CA PRO A 143 16.39 -13.03 14.05
C PRO A 143 16.53 -11.51 13.91
N VAL A 144 17.17 -11.07 12.85
CA VAL A 144 17.40 -9.65 12.56
C VAL A 144 16.87 -9.29 11.17
N CYS A 145 16.49 -8.02 10.96
CA CYS A 145 16.24 -7.50 9.62
C CYS A 145 17.44 -7.78 8.70
N ARG A 146 17.21 -7.86 7.39
CA ARG A 146 18.26 -8.26 6.43
C ARG A 146 18.42 -7.19 5.35
N LEU A 147 19.68 -6.88 5.03
CA LEU A 147 20.05 -6.10 3.85
C LEU A 147 20.87 -6.98 2.91
N PHE A 148 20.41 -7.09 1.67
CA PHE A 148 21.07 -7.82 0.60
C PHE A 148 21.51 -6.85 -0.46
N LYS A 149 22.84 -6.74 -0.66
CA LYS A 149 23.43 -5.91 -1.72
C LYS A 149 23.37 -6.63 -3.06
N ASN A 150 22.93 -5.91 -4.09
CA ASN A 150 22.92 -6.37 -5.48
C ASN A 150 24.35 -6.52 -6.03
N ASN A 151 24.69 -7.68 -6.56
CA ASN A 151 26.00 -7.97 -7.16
C ASN A 151 26.08 -7.61 -8.65
N ARG A 152 24.99 -7.07 -9.25
CA ARG A 152 24.87 -6.67 -10.66
C ARG A 152 24.95 -7.84 -11.65
N ASP A 153 24.73 -9.05 -11.17
CA ASP A 153 24.75 -10.29 -11.97
C ASP A 153 23.49 -11.14 -11.75
N GLY A 154 22.44 -10.56 -11.17
CA GLY A 154 21.20 -11.21 -10.79
C GLY A 154 21.28 -11.92 -9.43
N THR A 155 22.38 -11.76 -8.69
CA THR A 155 22.56 -12.33 -7.34
C THR A 155 22.76 -11.23 -6.30
N PHE A 156 22.61 -11.61 -5.02
CA PHE A 156 22.74 -10.70 -3.89
C PHE A 156 23.70 -11.27 -2.84
N THR A 157 24.32 -10.37 -2.07
CA THR A 157 25.16 -10.70 -0.91
C THR A 157 24.53 -10.14 0.35
N ASP A 158 24.35 -10.97 1.39
CA ASP A 158 23.91 -10.50 2.72
C ASP A 158 25.00 -9.61 3.34
N VAL A 159 24.71 -8.33 3.48
CA VAL A 159 25.60 -7.32 4.08
C VAL A 159 25.07 -6.80 5.41
N THR A 160 24.05 -7.43 5.98
CA THR A 160 23.32 -6.99 7.17
C THR A 160 24.21 -6.58 8.34
N MET A 161 25.12 -7.47 8.73
CA MET A 161 26.01 -7.19 9.88
C MET A 161 26.98 -6.05 9.61
N LYS A 162 27.46 -5.95 8.37
CA LYS A 162 28.39 -4.88 7.94
C LYS A 162 27.70 -3.54 7.82
N SER A 163 26.44 -3.53 7.38
CA SER A 163 25.67 -2.30 7.17
C SER A 163 25.20 -1.62 8.45
N GLY A 164 25.15 -2.32 9.59
CA GLY A 164 24.61 -1.80 10.84
C GLY A 164 23.08 -1.89 10.97
N LEU A 165 22.40 -2.60 10.06
CA LEU A 165 20.93 -2.77 10.07
C LEU A 165 20.45 -4.02 10.80
N ALA A 166 21.36 -4.74 11.49
CA ALA A 166 21.05 -5.96 12.22
C ALA A 166 20.26 -5.65 13.52
N ARG A 167 18.97 -5.34 13.38
CA ARG A 167 18.06 -5.12 14.50
C ARG A 167 17.05 -6.25 14.62
N SER A 168 16.88 -6.74 15.84
CA SER A 168 15.92 -7.79 16.21
C SER A 168 14.67 -7.19 16.86
N GLY A 169 13.60 -7.98 16.92
CA GLY A 169 12.32 -7.63 17.55
C GLY A 169 11.13 -7.91 16.64
N TRP A 170 9.94 -7.50 17.07
CA TRP A 170 8.72 -7.60 16.27
C TRP A 170 8.66 -6.50 15.21
N GLY A 171 9.51 -6.57 14.19
CA GLY A 171 9.48 -5.64 13.05
C GLY A 171 8.17 -5.74 12.28
N GLN A 172 7.70 -4.62 11.75
CA GLN A 172 6.44 -4.53 11.00
C GLN A 172 6.70 -3.95 9.62
N ALA A 173 6.66 -2.65 9.47
CA ALA A 173 6.79 -1.95 8.21
C ALA A 173 8.13 -1.24 8.04
N CYS A 174 8.45 -0.86 6.80
CA CYS A 174 9.54 0.06 6.50
C CYS A 174 9.11 1.09 5.47
N CYS A 175 9.75 2.27 5.53
CA CYS A 175 9.68 3.29 4.49
C CYS A 175 11.07 3.90 4.25
N VAL A 176 11.29 4.38 3.02
CA VAL A 176 12.58 4.88 2.54
C VAL A 176 12.44 6.36 2.15
N GLY A 177 13.42 7.17 2.51
CA GLY A 177 13.49 8.59 2.13
C GLY A 177 14.67 9.28 2.79
N ASP A 178 15.13 10.37 2.23
CA ASP A 178 16.21 11.20 2.77
C ASP A 178 15.61 12.24 3.75
N TYR A 179 15.49 11.84 5.04
CA TYR A 179 14.81 12.67 6.03
C TYR A 179 15.61 13.91 6.45
N ASN A 180 16.94 13.87 6.29
CA ASN A 180 17.84 14.93 6.71
C ASN A 180 18.36 15.79 5.53
N ASN A 181 17.91 15.49 4.30
CA ASN A 181 18.28 16.16 3.06
C ASN A 181 19.80 16.16 2.77
N ASP A 182 20.52 15.09 3.19
CA ASP A 182 21.97 14.94 2.93
C ASP A 182 22.28 14.27 1.57
N GLY A 183 21.25 13.82 0.86
CA GLY A 183 21.36 13.20 -0.45
C GLY A 183 21.40 11.66 -0.41
N TRP A 184 21.34 11.03 0.76
CA TRP A 184 21.34 9.59 0.93
C TRP A 184 19.97 9.10 1.45
N ASN A 185 19.49 7.99 0.88
CA ASN A 185 18.24 7.40 1.33
C ASN A 185 18.43 6.75 2.70
N ASP A 186 17.64 7.21 3.66
CA ASP A 186 17.52 6.68 5.02
C ASP A 186 16.40 5.64 5.11
N LEU A 187 16.34 4.92 6.21
CA LEU A 187 15.38 3.86 6.43
C LEU A 187 14.69 4.02 7.79
N PHE A 188 13.37 4.06 7.78
CA PHE A 188 12.58 3.93 9.02
C PHE A 188 11.93 2.54 9.07
N VAL A 189 11.96 1.90 10.24
CA VAL A 189 11.33 0.60 10.49
C VAL A 189 10.44 0.69 11.71
N SER A 190 9.16 0.34 11.55
CA SER A 190 8.22 0.26 12.66
C SER A 190 8.27 -1.08 13.37
N TYR A 191 7.96 -1.10 14.67
CA TYR A 191 7.98 -2.28 15.52
C TYR A 191 6.77 -2.32 16.46
N TYR A 192 6.42 -3.51 16.92
CA TYR A 192 5.74 -3.61 18.21
C TYR A 192 6.77 -3.33 19.29
N GLY A 193 6.70 -2.14 19.88
CA GLY A 193 7.71 -1.53 20.74
C GLY A 193 8.35 -0.30 20.12
N GLN A 194 9.63 -0.08 20.41
CA GLN A 194 10.38 1.07 19.90
C GLN A 194 10.69 0.92 18.40
N ASN A 195 10.33 1.91 17.61
CA ASN A 195 10.70 2.04 16.21
C ASN A 195 12.20 2.28 16.02
N ALA A 196 12.68 2.23 14.79
CA ALA A 196 14.05 2.54 14.44
C ALA A 196 14.12 3.46 13.22
N LEU A 197 14.86 4.57 13.38
CA LEU A 197 15.32 5.40 12.27
C LEU A 197 16.80 5.15 12.05
N PHE A 198 17.16 4.72 10.85
CA PHE A 198 18.53 4.46 10.44
C PHE A 198 18.97 5.51 9.43
N ARG A 199 19.92 6.35 9.83
CA ARG A 199 20.57 7.31 8.94
C ARG A 199 21.62 6.60 8.10
N ASN A 200 21.58 6.80 6.79
CA ASN A 200 22.60 6.34 5.87
C ASN A 200 23.87 7.22 6.01
N ASN A 201 25.03 6.59 6.21
CA ASN A 201 26.29 7.33 6.39
C ASN A 201 27.00 7.63 5.06
N GLY A 202 26.43 7.26 3.90
CA GLY A 202 27.01 7.46 2.57
C GLY A 202 28.26 6.61 2.27
N ASN A 203 28.52 5.60 3.09
CA ASN A 203 29.70 4.71 2.96
C ASN A 203 29.32 3.21 2.99
N GLY A 204 28.05 2.90 2.72
CA GLY A 204 27.53 1.54 2.77
C GLY A 204 27.15 1.06 4.17
N THR A 205 27.10 1.96 5.16
CA THR A 205 26.68 1.67 6.54
C THR A 205 25.59 2.62 7.01
N PHE A 206 24.86 2.21 8.04
CA PHE A 206 23.81 2.99 8.68
C PHE A 206 24.09 3.17 10.17
N THR A 207 23.58 4.26 10.74
CA THR A 207 23.58 4.53 12.17
C THR A 207 22.14 4.65 12.66
N GLU A 208 21.74 3.85 13.67
CA GLU A 208 20.46 4.04 14.32
C GLU A 208 20.46 5.36 15.10
N VAL A 209 19.58 6.28 14.75
CA VAL A 209 19.49 7.64 15.31
C VAL A 209 18.13 7.94 15.96
N THR A 210 17.34 6.92 16.27
CA THR A 210 15.96 7.05 16.80
C THR A 210 15.88 7.98 18.00
N LYS A 211 16.82 7.84 18.95
CA LYS A 211 16.88 8.65 20.16
C LYS A 211 17.27 10.10 19.85
N GLU A 212 18.32 10.27 19.07
CA GLU A 212 18.85 11.57 18.66
C GLU A 212 17.83 12.35 17.83
N ALA A 213 17.07 11.63 17.01
CA ALA A 213 15.98 12.19 16.19
C ALA A 213 14.71 12.52 17.00
N GLY A 214 14.64 12.18 18.30
CA GLY A 214 13.47 12.48 19.14
C GLY A 214 12.27 11.54 18.89
N LEU A 215 12.49 10.36 18.33
CA LEU A 215 11.43 9.40 17.97
C LEU A 215 11.21 8.29 19.01
N LEU A 216 11.84 8.38 20.20
CA LEU A 216 11.58 7.45 21.29
C LEU A 216 10.14 7.58 21.78
N GLN A 217 9.45 6.45 21.90
CA GLN A 217 8.09 6.40 22.40
C GLN A 217 8.06 6.24 23.92
N ASP A 218 7.09 6.89 24.55
CA ASP A 218 6.86 6.90 26.00
C ASP A 218 6.19 5.62 26.53
N ARG A 219 5.55 4.84 25.63
CA ARG A 219 4.84 3.62 25.96
C ARG A 219 5.01 2.54 24.87
N LEU A 220 4.66 1.31 25.22
CA LEU A 220 4.55 0.24 24.26
C LEU A 220 3.42 0.54 23.27
N ARG A 221 3.70 0.44 21.97
CA ARG A 221 2.74 0.60 20.88
C ARG A 221 2.93 -0.52 19.87
N TRP A 222 1.88 -0.88 19.19
CA TRP A 222 1.98 -1.68 17.98
C TRP A 222 1.96 -0.75 16.76
N ASN A 223 3.15 -0.29 16.41
CA ASN A 223 3.31 0.53 15.22
C ASN A 223 3.20 -0.37 13.97
N SER A 224 2.55 0.12 12.94
CA SER A 224 2.21 -0.60 11.72
C SER A 224 2.76 0.12 10.48
N GLY A 225 1.98 0.32 9.43
CA GLY A 225 2.42 1.01 8.21
C GLY A 225 2.99 2.40 8.48
N CYS A 226 4.01 2.78 7.74
CA CYS A 226 4.67 4.07 7.88
C CYS A 226 4.93 4.72 6.52
N SER A 227 5.05 6.05 6.50
CA SER A 227 5.35 6.82 5.30
C SER A 227 6.10 8.10 5.65
N PHE A 228 7.17 8.38 4.91
CA PHE A 228 7.69 9.74 4.82
C PHE A 228 6.82 10.55 3.85
N LEU A 229 6.57 11.81 4.18
CA LEU A 229 5.83 12.78 3.36
C LEU A 229 6.18 14.19 3.80
N ASP A 230 6.10 15.16 2.92
CA ASP A 230 6.22 16.58 3.25
C ASP A 230 4.81 17.18 3.36
N TYR A 231 4.16 16.98 4.55
CA TYR A 231 2.75 17.34 4.71
C TYR A 231 2.50 18.85 4.81
N ASN A 232 3.52 19.62 5.20
CA ASN A 232 3.45 21.06 5.42
C ASN A 232 4.15 21.86 4.32
N LYS A 233 4.78 21.18 3.34
CA LYS A 233 5.48 21.74 2.18
C LYS A 233 6.65 22.66 2.56
N ASP A 234 7.38 22.30 3.63
CA ASP A 234 8.57 23.04 4.06
C ASP A 234 9.88 22.48 3.47
N GLY A 235 9.81 21.42 2.66
CA GLY A 235 10.95 20.79 1.99
C GLY A 235 11.67 19.75 2.86
N HIS A 236 11.13 19.41 4.02
CA HIS A 236 11.62 18.35 4.90
C HIS A 236 10.63 17.21 4.98
N LEU A 237 11.13 15.97 4.97
CA LEU A 237 10.26 14.80 5.08
C LEU A 237 9.81 14.61 6.53
N ASP A 238 8.52 14.74 6.76
CA ASP A 238 7.81 14.35 7.97
C ASP A 238 7.56 12.85 7.98
N LEU A 239 7.08 12.29 9.10
CA LEU A 239 6.88 10.85 9.26
C LEU A 239 5.49 10.54 9.82
N PHE A 240 4.69 9.82 9.04
CA PHE A 240 3.45 9.19 9.51
C PHE A 240 3.71 7.76 9.96
N VAL A 241 3.11 7.34 11.09
CA VAL A 241 3.18 5.97 11.61
C VAL A 241 1.79 5.53 12.05
N GLY A 242 1.25 4.50 11.39
CA GLY A 242 0.03 3.83 11.80
C GLY A 242 0.21 3.08 13.12
N ASN A 243 -0.87 2.96 13.88
CA ASN A 243 -0.93 2.13 15.09
C ASN A 243 -2.11 1.18 15.01
N TYR A 244 -1.84 -0.13 15.22
CA TYR A 244 -2.83 -1.17 15.02
C TYR A 244 -3.75 -1.29 16.24
N ILE A 245 -3.30 -1.93 17.28
CA ILE A 245 -4.05 -2.08 18.54
C ILE A 245 -3.15 -1.79 19.74
N ASP A 246 -3.76 -1.31 20.83
CA ASP A 246 -3.09 -1.21 22.14
C ASP A 246 -3.07 -2.61 22.79
N LEU A 247 -2.10 -3.43 22.37
CA LEU A 247 -1.96 -4.82 22.80
C LEU A 247 -1.09 -4.92 24.04
N ASP A 248 -1.64 -5.47 25.12
CA ASP A 248 -0.85 -5.93 26.27
C ASP A 248 -0.97 -7.45 26.40
N LEU A 249 0.13 -8.16 26.13
CA LEU A 249 0.18 -9.62 26.19
C LEU A 249 -0.13 -10.20 27.57
N LYS A 250 -0.05 -9.37 28.66
CA LYS A 250 -0.39 -9.81 30.02
C LYS A 250 -1.89 -9.88 30.28
N THR A 251 -2.66 -9.08 29.55
CA THR A 251 -4.11 -8.94 29.74
C THR A 251 -4.91 -9.49 28.57
N THR A 252 -4.29 -9.71 27.41
CA THR A 252 -4.95 -10.28 26.24
C THR A 252 -5.21 -11.77 26.48
N PRO A 253 -6.48 -12.23 26.34
CA PRO A 253 -6.82 -13.62 26.58
C PRO A 253 -6.22 -14.56 25.53
N LEU A 254 -5.93 -15.78 25.93
CA LEU A 254 -5.59 -16.84 25.01
C LEU A 254 -6.79 -17.28 24.16
N PRO A 255 -6.58 -17.85 22.97
CA PRO A 255 -7.68 -18.28 22.09
C PRO A 255 -8.69 -19.21 22.75
N GLU A 256 -8.22 -20.14 23.58
CA GLU A 256 -9.04 -21.11 24.31
C GLU A 256 -9.95 -20.44 25.35
N ASP A 257 -9.43 -19.45 26.06
CA ASP A 257 -10.15 -18.75 27.12
C ASP A 257 -11.23 -17.80 26.54
N ALA A 258 -10.98 -17.27 25.34
CA ALA A 258 -11.87 -16.32 24.66
C ALA A 258 -12.82 -16.97 23.65
N ASN A 259 -12.72 -18.28 23.40
CA ASN A 259 -13.47 -19.01 22.37
C ASN A 259 -13.36 -18.40 20.96
N CYS A 260 -12.17 -17.89 20.62
CA CYS A 260 -11.92 -17.32 19.32
C CYS A 260 -11.75 -18.42 18.26
N THR A 261 -12.57 -18.37 17.21
CA THR A 261 -12.58 -19.41 16.17
C THR A 261 -12.70 -18.83 14.76
N TYR A 262 -12.02 -19.47 13.82
CA TYR A 262 -12.18 -19.29 12.39
C TYR A 262 -12.73 -20.58 11.77
N LYS A 263 -13.93 -20.53 11.18
CA LYS A 263 -14.62 -21.71 10.60
C LYS A 263 -14.64 -22.93 11.54
N GLY A 264 -14.69 -22.71 12.88
CA GLY A 264 -14.71 -23.76 13.89
C GLY A 264 -13.34 -24.21 14.42
N ILE A 265 -12.24 -23.70 13.87
CA ILE A 265 -10.89 -23.92 14.36
C ILE A 265 -10.55 -22.86 15.42
N VAL A 266 -9.96 -23.26 16.55
CA VAL A 266 -9.48 -22.31 17.58
C VAL A 266 -8.25 -21.59 17.05
N VAL A 267 -8.31 -20.26 17.04
CA VAL A 267 -7.27 -19.39 16.45
C VAL A 267 -7.06 -18.14 17.33
N ALA A 268 -5.94 -17.44 17.12
CA ALA A 268 -5.67 -16.16 17.75
C ALA A 268 -6.86 -15.20 17.58
N CYS A 269 -7.23 -14.49 18.64
CA CYS A 269 -8.35 -13.55 18.59
C CYS A 269 -8.04 -12.37 17.67
N GLY A 270 -9.00 -12.00 16.82
CA GLY A 270 -8.91 -10.83 15.94
C GLY A 270 -9.04 -9.51 16.69
N PRO A 271 -8.91 -8.35 16.00
CA PRO A 271 -8.90 -7.04 16.65
C PRO A 271 -10.23 -6.63 17.28
N PRO A 272 -11.42 -7.04 16.80
CA PRO A 272 -12.68 -6.60 17.40
C PRO A 272 -12.80 -6.94 18.89
N GLY A 273 -12.96 -5.90 19.71
CA GLY A 273 -13.04 -6.02 21.16
C GLY A 273 -11.75 -5.61 21.89
N LEU A 274 -10.66 -5.41 21.17
CA LEU A 274 -9.45 -4.77 21.67
C LEU A 274 -9.51 -3.26 21.47
N GLU A 275 -8.70 -2.51 22.21
CA GLU A 275 -8.61 -1.06 22.02
C GLU A 275 -7.77 -0.75 20.77
N GLY A 276 -8.29 0.08 19.88
CA GLY A 276 -7.57 0.52 18.67
C GLY A 276 -6.44 1.49 19.00
N GLY A 277 -5.35 1.40 18.23
CA GLY A 277 -4.23 2.32 18.35
C GLY A 277 -4.55 3.71 17.82
N LYS A 278 -3.73 4.70 18.16
CA LYS A 278 -3.81 6.07 17.63
C LYS A 278 -2.61 6.32 16.73
N ASN A 279 -2.88 6.74 15.50
CA ASN A 279 -1.85 7.04 14.51
C ASN A 279 -0.98 8.22 14.94
N LEU A 280 0.27 8.23 14.51
CA LEU A 280 1.26 9.23 14.86
C LEU A 280 1.68 10.03 13.62
N LEU A 281 1.90 11.33 13.82
CA LEU A 281 2.53 12.22 12.84
C LEU A 281 3.66 12.97 13.53
N TYR A 282 4.86 12.82 13.02
CA TYR A 282 6.05 13.49 13.47
C TYR A 282 6.46 14.54 12.46
N ARG A 283 6.48 15.81 12.88
CA ARG A 283 6.99 16.92 12.07
C ARG A 283 8.50 16.97 12.13
N ASN A 284 9.15 16.99 10.98
CA ASN A 284 10.58 17.24 10.87
C ASN A 284 10.88 18.73 11.13
N LYS A 285 11.89 19.03 11.93
CA LYS A 285 12.28 20.42 12.26
C LYS A 285 13.39 20.98 11.35
N GLY A 286 13.86 20.17 10.38
CA GLY A 286 14.93 20.54 9.46
C GLY A 286 16.34 20.50 10.07
N ASP A 287 16.47 20.06 11.31
CA ASP A 287 17.74 19.91 12.04
C ASP A 287 18.11 18.44 12.31
N GLY A 288 17.42 17.51 11.65
CA GLY A 288 17.55 16.06 11.83
C GLY A 288 16.75 15.52 13.01
N THR A 289 15.89 16.33 13.63
CA THR A 289 15.02 15.92 14.74
C THR A 289 13.54 16.11 14.41
N PHE A 290 12.69 15.38 15.11
CA PHE A 290 11.25 15.38 14.94
C PHE A 290 10.51 15.86 16.18
N GLU A 291 9.29 16.36 15.99
CA GLU A 291 8.32 16.71 17.02
C GLU A 291 7.03 15.91 16.79
N ASP A 292 6.52 15.26 17.84
CA ASP A 292 5.20 14.62 17.79
C ASP A 292 4.10 15.69 17.74
N VAL A 293 3.41 15.76 16.59
CA VAL A 293 2.30 16.69 16.36
C VAL A 293 0.96 15.96 16.19
N SER A 294 0.90 14.67 16.49
CA SER A 294 -0.22 13.76 16.19
C SER A 294 -1.57 14.30 16.65
N GLU A 295 -1.68 14.71 17.92
CA GLU A 295 -2.93 15.24 18.48
C GLU A 295 -3.29 16.58 17.83
N LYS A 296 -2.32 17.50 17.76
CA LYS A 296 -2.49 18.84 17.19
C LYS A 296 -2.85 18.79 15.71
N ALA A 297 -2.27 17.83 14.98
CA ALA A 297 -2.54 17.63 13.56
C ALA A 297 -3.87 16.92 13.28
N GLY A 298 -4.63 16.48 14.31
CA GLY A 298 -5.92 15.83 14.13
C GLY A 298 -5.84 14.34 13.76
N MET A 299 -4.68 13.68 14.00
CA MET A 299 -4.54 12.24 13.75
C MET A 299 -5.36 11.39 14.72
N TRP A 300 -5.70 11.94 15.89
CA TRP A 300 -6.43 11.23 16.92
C TRP A 300 -7.93 11.51 16.83
N GLY A 301 -8.69 10.59 16.23
CA GLY A 301 -10.14 10.60 16.33
C GLY A 301 -10.62 10.29 17.76
N THR A 302 -11.94 10.26 17.93
CA THR A 302 -12.59 9.93 19.22
C THR A 302 -12.33 8.49 19.65
N LEU A 303 -12.18 7.57 18.70
CA LEU A 303 -11.84 6.16 18.91
C LEU A 303 -10.53 5.84 18.20
N GLY A 304 -9.77 4.89 18.75
CA GLY A 304 -8.64 4.30 18.03
C GLY A 304 -9.12 3.47 16.83
N THR A 305 -8.24 3.33 15.84
CA THR A 305 -8.47 2.50 14.65
C THR A 305 -7.52 1.31 14.64
N TYR A 306 -7.81 0.30 13.82
CA TYR A 306 -6.93 -0.83 13.65
C TYR A 306 -6.09 -0.62 12.39
N ALA A 307 -5.26 0.43 12.39
CA ALA A 307 -4.47 0.80 11.23
C ALA A 307 -3.42 -0.26 10.89
N LEU A 308 -3.43 -0.71 9.64
CA LEU A 308 -2.37 -1.54 9.06
C LEU A 308 -1.53 -0.71 8.08
N SER A 309 -1.80 -0.72 6.79
CA SER A 309 -1.00 0.03 5.83
C SER A 309 -1.54 1.42 5.54
N CYS A 310 -0.68 2.26 5.00
CA CYS A 310 -1.04 3.60 4.55
C CYS A 310 -0.49 3.88 3.14
N GLY A 311 -1.10 4.86 2.48
CA GLY A 311 -0.59 5.48 1.26
C GLY A 311 -0.72 6.99 1.38
N ALA A 312 0.37 7.72 1.11
CA ALA A 312 0.39 9.18 1.11
C ALA A 312 0.58 9.70 -0.30
N ALA A 313 -0.34 10.53 -0.78
CA ALA A 313 -0.30 11.15 -2.11
C ALA A 313 -1.28 12.34 -2.20
N ASP A 314 -1.10 13.20 -3.21
CA ASP A 314 -2.06 14.27 -3.55
C ASP A 314 -3.30 13.67 -4.25
N LEU A 315 -4.21 13.09 -3.47
CA LEU A 315 -5.38 12.38 -3.96
C LEU A 315 -6.54 13.31 -4.40
N ASP A 316 -6.51 14.56 -4.02
CA ASP A 316 -7.52 15.58 -4.38
C ASP A 316 -7.00 16.63 -5.38
N ASN A 317 -5.82 16.41 -5.96
CA ASN A 317 -5.15 17.28 -6.92
C ASN A 317 -4.97 18.75 -6.45
N THR A 318 -4.80 18.94 -5.15
CA THR A 318 -4.57 20.27 -4.57
C THR A 318 -3.10 20.62 -4.43
N GLY A 319 -2.22 19.66 -4.71
CA GLY A 319 -0.78 19.76 -4.52
C GLY A 319 -0.35 19.54 -3.07
N TRP A 320 -1.23 19.05 -2.18
CA TRP A 320 -0.96 18.73 -0.79
C TRP A 320 -1.20 17.24 -0.54
N PRO A 321 -0.28 16.54 0.12
CA PRO A 321 -0.45 15.11 0.35
C PRO A 321 -1.58 14.83 1.35
N ASN A 322 -2.44 13.90 0.99
CA ASN A 322 -3.42 13.27 1.84
C ASN A 322 -2.89 11.90 2.29
N ILE A 323 -3.49 11.28 3.31
CA ILE A 323 -3.08 9.97 3.80
C ILE A 323 -4.31 9.05 3.84
N TYR A 324 -4.28 7.98 3.05
CA TYR A 324 -5.26 6.90 3.14
C TYR A 324 -4.71 5.77 4.02
N VAL A 325 -5.52 5.27 4.95
CA VAL A 325 -5.12 4.21 5.89
C VAL A 325 -6.11 3.05 5.78
N ALA A 326 -5.59 1.87 5.42
CA ALA A 326 -6.34 0.64 5.49
C ALA A 326 -6.41 0.17 6.94
N ASN A 327 -7.63 0.09 7.47
CA ASN A 327 -7.90 -0.39 8.82
C ASN A 327 -8.46 -1.81 8.79
N ASP A 328 -8.02 -2.66 9.71
CA ASP A 328 -8.55 -4.00 9.88
C ASP A 328 -9.89 -3.95 10.64
N SER A 329 -10.96 -4.47 10.03
CA SER A 329 -12.28 -4.65 10.66
C SER A 329 -12.95 -3.37 11.20
N THR A 330 -12.42 -2.19 10.87
CA THR A 330 -13.05 -0.88 11.11
C THR A 330 -13.16 -0.10 9.80
N SER A 331 -13.85 1.05 9.81
CA SER A 331 -13.84 1.95 8.65
C SER A 331 -12.40 2.33 8.27
N ALA A 332 -12.07 2.35 6.98
CA ALA A 332 -10.81 2.96 6.54
C ALA A 332 -10.78 4.45 6.95
N THR A 333 -9.59 5.02 7.04
CA THR A 333 -9.39 6.43 7.35
C THR A 333 -8.83 7.16 6.14
N TYR A 334 -9.34 8.34 5.84
CA TYR A 334 -8.82 9.21 4.79
C TYR A 334 -8.56 10.60 5.35
N TYR A 335 -7.33 10.85 5.75
CA TYR A 335 -6.87 12.13 6.27
C TYR A 335 -6.65 13.10 5.12
N VAL A 336 -7.56 14.05 4.94
CA VAL A 336 -7.46 15.15 3.97
C VAL A 336 -6.73 16.32 4.60
N ASN A 337 -5.64 16.75 3.97
CA ASN A 337 -4.79 17.85 4.43
C ASN A 337 -5.55 19.19 4.36
N GLN A 338 -5.65 19.90 5.48
CA GLN A 338 -6.36 21.18 5.56
C GLN A 338 -5.48 22.39 5.18
N LYS A 339 -4.20 22.15 4.84
CA LYS A 339 -3.21 23.18 4.40
C LYS A 339 -2.83 24.18 5.49
N ASP A 340 -3.17 23.89 6.74
CA ASP A 340 -2.86 24.68 7.93
C ASP A 340 -2.06 23.89 8.97
N GLY A 341 -1.51 22.73 8.57
CA GLY A 341 -0.79 21.80 9.43
C GLY A 341 -1.67 20.77 10.12
N THR A 342 -2.97 20.73 9.77
CA THR A 342 -3.92 19.76 10.32
C THR A 342 -4.53 18.87 9.25
N PHE A 343 -5.13 17.78 9.68
CA PHE A 343 -5.85 16.84 8.84
C PHE A 343 -7.27 16.61 9.36
N LYS A 344 -8.18 16.27 8.46
CA LYS A 344 -9.53 15.85 8.78
C LYS A 344 -9.82 14.49 8.13
N ASP A 345 -10.33 13.54 8.92
CA ASP A 345 -10.83 12.29 8.36
C ASP A 345 -12.11 12.55 7.56
N GLN A 346 -12.08 12.24 6.28
CA GLN A 346 -13.18 12.40 5.33
C GLN A 346 -13.50 11.08 4.59
N ALA A 347 -13.11 9.93 5.14
CA ALA A 347 -13.29 8.65 4.48
C ALA A 347 -14.75 8.33 4.13
N ILE A 348 -15.70 8.73 4.99
CA ILE A 348 -17.14 8.54 4.75
C ILE A 348 -17.62 9.45 3.63
N GLU A 349 -17.28 10.72 3.69
CA GLU A 349 -17.65 11.73 2.69
C GLU A 349 -17.06 11.41 1.33
N ALA A 350 -15.82 10.92 1.31
CA ALA A 350 -15.12 10.52 0.11
C ALA A 350 -15.57 9.16 -0.47
N GLY A 351 -16.34 8.36 0.26
CA GLY A 351 -16.85 7.08 -0.21
C GLY A 351 -15.84 5.92 -0.11
N VAL A 352 -14.76 6.05 0.66
CA VAL A 352 -13.69 5.04 0.81
C VAL A 352 -13.65 4.36 2.18
N ALA A 353 -14.60 4.70 3.08
CA ALA A 353 -14.62 4.17 4.44
C ALA A 353 -15.07 2.70 4.53
N TYR A 354 -16.00 2.29 3.67
CA TYR A 354 -16.72 1.03 3.74
C TYR A 354 -16.81 0.34 2.39
N SER A 355 -17.17 -0.95 2.42
CA SER A 355 -17.57 -1.68 1.22
C SER A 355 -18.86 -1.08 0.62
N PRO A 356 -19.24 -1.44 -0.63
CA PRO A 356 -20.49 -1.02 -1.25
C PRO A 356 -21.75 -1.38 -0.44
N ASP A 357 -21.66 -2.41 0.41
CA ASP A 357 -22.74 -2.83 1.32
C ASP A 357 -22.76 -2.02 2.63
N GLY A 358 -21.92 -1.00 2.77
CA GLY A 358 -21.81 -0.16 3.98
C GLY A 358 -21.18 -0.88 5.19
N LYS A 359 -20.35 -1.90 4.96
CA LYS A 359 -19.67 -2.66 6.02
C LYS A 359 -18.20 -2.32 6.10
N PRO A 360 -17.61 -2.26 7.31
CA PRO A 360 -16.17 -2.20 7.45
C PRO A 360 -15.55 -3.48 6.88
N GLN A 361 -14.38 -3.34 6.28
CA GLN A 361 -13.59 -4.44 5.74
C GLN A 361 -12.31 -4.61 6.57
N ALA A 362 -11.71 -5.79 6.53
CA ALA A 362 -10.39 -5.99 7.13
C ALA A 362 -9.32 -5.63 6.09
N GLY A 363 -9.05 -4.32 5.98
CA GLY A 363 -8.11 -3.79 5.00
C GLY A 363 -6.65 -3.96 5.42
N MET A 364 -5.78 -4.36 4.46
CA MET A 364 -4.36 -4.61 4.71
C MET A 364 -3.45 -3.77 3.82
N GLY A 365 -3.11 -4.20 2.61
CA GLY A 365 -2.25 -3.47 1.70
C GLY A 365 -2.98 -2.34 0.98
N VAL A 366 -2.23 -1.32 0.58
CA VAL A 366 -2.72 -0.16 -0.18
C VAL A 366 -1.74 0.16 -1.29
N SER A 367 -2.23 0.34 -2.52
CA SER A 367 -1.46 0.93 -3.61
C SER A 367 -2.26 2.04 -4.27
N ILE A 368 -1.54 3.07 -4.72
CA ILE A 368 -2.10 4.26 -5.35
C ILE A 368 -1.52 4.37 -6.77
N GLY A 369 -2.36 4.69 -7.77
CA GLY A 369 -1.93 4.84 -9.16
C GLY A 369 -3.10 5.20 -10.06
N ASP A 370 -2.84 5.81 -11.21
CA ASP A 370 -3.83 6.16 -12.23
C ASP A 370 -4.06 4.96 -13.18
N TYR A 371 -4.95 4.01 -12.78
CA TYR A 371 -5.14 2.78 -13.56
C TYR A 371 -5.97 2.99 -14.81
N ASN A 372 -6.79 4.03 -14.87
CA ASN A 372 -7.74 4.30 -15.95
C ASN A 372 -7.29 5.42 -16.90
N ARG A 373 -6.12 6.04 -16.62
CA ARG A 373 -5.49 7.13 -17.41
C ARG A 373 -6.35 8.37 -17.53
N ASP A 374 -7.12 8.71 -16.48
CA ASP A 374 -7.91 9.94 -16.43
C ASP A 374 -7.17 11.13 -15.78
N GLY A 375 -5.97 10.90 -15.26
CA GLY A 375 -5.12 11.91 -14.62
C GLY A 375 -5.41 12.09 -13.13
N MET A 376 -6.16 11.16 -12.51
CA MET A 376 -6.43 11.10 -11.08
C MET A 376 -5.76 9.87 -10.49
N LEU A 377 -5.30 9.97 -9.24
CA LEU A 377 -4.73 8.81 -8.54
C LEU A 377 -5.85 8.01 -7.88
N ASP A 378 -5.97 6.75 -8.25
CA ASP A 378 -6.92 5.77 -7.73
C ASP A 378 -6.31 4.95 -6.59
N ILE A 379 -7.13 4.16 -5.88
CA ILE A 379 -6.69 3.34 -4.75
C ILE A 379 -7.10 1.89 -4.98
N VAL A 380 -6.16 0.95 -4.83
CA VAL A 380 -6.45 -0.47 -4.66
C VAL A 380 -6.06 -0.90 -3.24
N LYS A 381 -6.93 -1.69 -2.60
CA LYS A 381 -6.78 -2.16 -1.22
C LYS A 381 -7.09 -3.64 -1.13
N THR A 382 -6.22 -4.41 -0.46
CA THR A 382 -6.47 -5.82 -0.14
C THR A 382 -7.32 -5.98 1.12
N ASN A 383 -8.02 -7.10 1.21
CA ASN A 383 -8.90 -7.43 2.32
C ASN A 383 -8.77 -8.90 2.74
N PHE A 384 -9.36 -9.23 3.89
CA PHE A 384 -9.38 -10.57 4.47
C PHE A 384 -10.16 -11.58 3.61
N ALA A 385 -9.83 -12.87 3.74
CA ALA A 385 -10.53 -13.97 3.08
C ALA A 385 -12.06 -13.92 3.34
N GLY A 386 -12.84 -14.09 2.29
CA GLY A 386 -14.30 -13.95 2.30
C GLY A 386 -14.78 -12.54 1.94
N ASP A 387 -13.85 -11.60 1.70
CA ASP A 387 -14.13 -10.29 1.13
C ASP A 387 -13.37 -10.11 -0.21
N THR A 388 -13.70 -9.07 -0.97
CA THR A 388 -13.04 -8.73 -2.24
C THR A 388 -11.94 -7.70 -2.01
N ASP A 389 -10.85 -7.76 -2.76
CA ASP A 389 -9.95 -6.61 -2.88
C ASP A 389 -10.73 -5.43 -3.47
N SER A 390 -10.54 -4.24 -2.92
CA SER A 390 -11.32 -3.05 -3.29
C SER A 390 -10.57 -2.18 -4.28
N LEU A 391 -11.25 -1.69 -5.30
CA LEU A 391 -10.75 -0.71 -6.25
C LEU A 391 -11.61 0.55 -6.20
N PHE A 392 -11.03 1.66 -5.77
CA PHE A 392 -11.67 2.96 -5.66
C PHE A 392 -11.16 3.89 -6.77
N MET A 393 -12.03 4.22 -7.71
CA MET A 393 -11.76 5.18 -8.79
C MET A 393 -11.98 6.60 -8.26
N ASN A 394 -10.98 7.44 -8.40
CA ASN A 394 -11.04 8.85 -8.02
C ASN A 394 -11.90 9.65 -9.02
N LEU A 395 -12.85 10.43 -8.53
CA LEU A 395 -13.74 11.23 -9.37
C LEU A 395 -13.25 12.67 -9.61
N GLY A 396 -12.09 13.04 -9.02
CA GLY A 396 -11.48 14.36 -9.19
C GLY A 396 -12.16 15.50 -8.42
N ASP A 397 -13.16 15.19 -7.60
CA ASP A 397 -13.89 16.16 -6.77
C ASP A 397 -13.73 15.89 -5.26
N GLY A 398 -12.73 15.11 -4.89
CA GLY A 398 -12.45 14.66 -3.51
C GLY A 398 -13.26 13.44 -3.10
N SER A 399 -14.00 12.82 -4.01
CA SER A 399 -14.75 11.58 -3.79
C SER A 399 -14.27 10.45 -4.69
N PHE A 400 -14.62 9.23 -4.31
CA PHE A 400 -14.25 8.00 -5.02
C PHE A 400 -15.49 7.15 -5.28
N ASP A 401 -15.42 6.35 -6.36
CA ASP A 401 -16.44 5.36 -6.71
C ASP A 401 -15.83 3.94 -6.61
N ASP A 402 -16.48 3.06 -5.85
CA ASP A 402 -16.05 1.65 -5.74
C ASP A 402 -16.35 0.92 -7.05
N ARG A 403 -15.28 0.59 -7.77
CA ARG A 403 -15.30 -0.12 -9.06
C ARG A 403 -15.00 -1.61 -8.96
N THR A 404 -14.83 -2.14 -7.78
CA THR A 404 -14.42 -3.52 -7.52
C THR A 404 -15.17 -4.54 -8.39
N TYR A 405 -16.49 -4.48 -8.40
CA TYR A 405 -17.31 -5.43 -9.18
C TYR A 405 -17.29 -5.15 -10.68
N GLN A 406 -17.35 -3.88 -11.06
CA GLN A 406 -17.33 -3.45 -12.46
C GLN A 406 -15.98 -3.74 -13.11
N ALA A 407 -14.90 -3.65 -12.33
CA ALA A 407 -13.55 -3.93 -12.80
C ALA A 407 -13.24 -5.44 -12.92
N GLY A 408 -14.13 -6.33 -12.44
CA GLY A 408 -13.90 -7.78 -12.48
C GLY A 408 -13.12 -8.34 -11.30
N LEU A 409 -12.83 -7.53 -10.25
CA LEU A 409 -12.13 -7.99 -9.05
C LEU A 409 -13.06 -8.63 -8.01
N GLY A 410 -14.37 -8.52 -8.19
CA GLY A 410 -15.38 -8.90 -7.20
C GLY A 410 -15.62 -10.39 -7.01
N ILE A 411 -14.94 -11.28 -7.74
CA ILE A 411 -15.15 -12.73 -7.68
C ILE A 411 -14.11 -13.48 -6.85
N ASN A 412 -12.91 -12.92 -6.68
CA ASN A 412 -11.80 -13.54 -5.97
C ASN A 412 -11.87 -13.17 -4.49
N THR A 413 -12.61 -13.96 -3.70
CA THR A 413 -12.79 -13.72 -2.26
C THR A 413 -12.16 -14.81 -1.39
N ARG A 414 -11.55 -15.83 -2.02
CA ARG A 414 -11.10 -17.01 -1.28
C ARG A 414 -9.79 -16.76 -0.56
N LEU A 415 -8.82 -16.14 -1.23
CA LEU A 415 -7.49 -15.92 -0.71
C LEU A 415 -7.44 -14.63 0.11
N LEU A 416 -6.52 -14.56 1.04
CA LEU A 416 -6.33 -13.43 1.94
C LEU A 416 -5.22 -12.55 1.38
N GLY A 417 -5.57 -11.33 0.92
CA GLY A 417 -4.63 -10.39 0.31
C GLY A 417 -3.84 -9.58 1.34
N TRP A 418 -2.53 -9.44 1.15
CA TRP A 418 -1.62 -8.59 1.92
C TRP A 418 -1.01 -7.52 1.04
N GLY A 419 0.19 -7.76 0.53
CA GLY A 419 0.84 -6.83 -0.38
C GLY A 419 0.03 -6.67 -1.67
N VAL A 420 -0.05 -5.43 -2.16
CA VAL A 420 -0.69 -5.10 -3.44
C VAL A 420 0.10 -4.00 -4.13
N SER A 421 0.21 -4.05 -5.44
CA SER A 421 0.74 -2.94 -6.22
C SER A 421 -0.01 -2.78 -7.54
N PHE A 422 -0.28 -1.52 -7.89
CA PHE A 422 -0.37 -1.15 -9.28
C PHE A 422 1.01 -1.27 -9.92
N ILE A 423 1.09 -1.94 -11.05
CA ILE A 423 2.33 -2.29 -11.74
C ILE A 423 2.06 -2.43 -13.24
N ASP A 424 2.86 -1.83 -14.09
CA ASP A 424 2.80 -2.06 -15.54
C ASP A 424 3.71 -3.25 -15.88
N ILE A 425 3.13 -4.47 -15.86
CA ILE A 425 3.88 -5.72 -15.96
C ILE A 425 4.41 -6.02 -17.36
N ASP A 426 3.81 -5.44 -18.38
CA ASP A 426 4.16 -5.70 -19.76
C ASP A 426 4.59 -4.45 -20.54
N ASN A 427 4.85 -3.34 -19.82
CA ASN A 427 5.30 -2.06 -20.37
C ASN A 427 4.35 -1.47 -21.44
N ASP A 428 3.03 -1.71 -21.32
CA ASP A 428 2.06 -1.19 -22.26
C ASP A 428 1.52 0.21 -21.92
N GLY A 429 1.93 0.73 -20.77
CA GLY A 429 1.55 2.02 -20.24
C GLY A 429 0.25 1.99 -19.42
N TRP A 430 -0.32 0.83 -19.13
CA TRP A 430 -1.50 0.66 -18.29
C TRP A 430 -1.15 -0.11 -17.04
N LEU A 431 -1.63 0.37 -15.89
CA LEU A 431 -1.34 -0.28 -14.62
C LEU A 431 -2.21 -1.52 -14.43
N ASP A 432 -1.54 -2.64 -14.27
CA ASP A 432 -2.06 -3.93 -13.84
C ASP A 432 -2.10 -4.01 -12.30
N ILE A 433 -2.57 -5.14 -11.75
CA ILE A 433 -2.59 -5.35 -10.29
C ILE A 433 -1.95 -6.68 -9.96
N LEU A 434 -0.96 -6.66 -9.06
CA LEU A 434 -0.36 -7.84 -8.46
C LEU A 434 -0.66 -7.86 -6.96
N VAL A 435 -1.15 -9.01 -6.44
CA VAL A 435 -1.50 -9.21 -5.02
C VAL A 435 -0.74 -10.39 -4.45
N ALA A 436 -0.06 -10.17 -3.33
CA ALA A 436 0.58 -11.23 -2.55
C ALA A 436 -0.40 -11.75 -1.49
N ASN A 437 -0.67 -13.06 -1.49
CA ASN A 437 -1.64 -13.70 -0.60
C ASN A 437 -0.98 -14.66 0.41
N GLY A 438 -1.66 -14.88 1.52
CA GLY A 438 -1.27 -15.83 2.55
C GLY A 438 -2.21 -15.76 3.75
N HIS A 439 -2.68 -16.88 4.25
CA HIS A 439 -3.63 -16.87 5.38
C HIS A 439 -2.97 -16.40 6.69
N VAL A 440 -3.77 -15.85 7.63
CA VAL A 440 -3.27 -15.40 8.95
C VAL A 440 -3.05 -16.55 9.93
N TYR A 441 -3.78 -17.64 9.78
CA TYR A 441 -3.82 -18.73 10.74
C TYR A 441 -3.11 -19.98 10.22
N PRO A 442 -1.93 -20.36 10.75
CA PRO A 442 -1.29 -21.62 10.39
C PRO A 442 -2.15 -22.85 10.78
N GLU A 443 -3.06 -22.69 11.74
CA GLU A 443 -3.97 -23.73 12.24
C GLU A 443 -4.94 -24.24 11.17
N VAL A 444 -5.13 -23.57 10.03
CA VAL A 444 -6.00 -24.04 8.94
C VAL A 444 -5.41 -25.24 8.21
N ASP A 445 -4.07 -25.37 8.19
CA ASP A 445 -3.39 -26.46 7.50
C ASP A 445 -3.73 -27.83 8.15
N GLY A 446 -3.97 -28.83 7.31
CA GLY A 446 -4.35 -30.17 7.75
C GLY A 446 -5.80 -30.30 8.25
N THR A 447 -6.63 -29.25 8.12
CA THR A 447 -8.05 -29.27 8.47
C THR A 447 -8.93 -29.48 7.23
N GLN A 448 -10.26 -29.56 7.41
CA GLN A 448 -11.25 -29.69 6.33
C GLN A 448 -11.81 -28.35 5.86
N VAL A 449 -11.28 -27.22 6.35
CA VAL A 449 -11.74 -25.90 5.90
C VAL A 449 -11.17 -25.55 4.53
N ASP A 450 -11.95 -24.81 3.74
CA ASP A 450 -11.46 -24.28 2.46
C ASP A 450 -10.58 -23.04 2.70
N ALA A 451 -9.34 -23.29 3.15
CA ALA A 451 -8.26 -22.33 3.37
C ALA A 451 -6.93 -23.08 3.49
N ALA A 452 -5.84 -22.44 3.12
CA ALA A 452 -4.47 -22.92 3.31
C ALA A 452 -3.62 -21.78 3.87
N TYR A 453 -2.60 -22.08 4.68
CA TYR A 453 -1.72 -21.04 5.22
C TYR A 453 -0.83 -20.40 4.16
N ALA A 454 -0.32 -21.21 3.24
CA ALA A 454 0.34 -20.71 2.03
C ALA A 454 -0.68 -20.57 0.89
N GLU A 455 -0.66 -19.46 0.19
CA GLU A 455 -1.60 -19.12 -0.88
C GLU A 455 -0.86 -18.55 -2.08
N ARG A 456 -1.39 -18.83 -3.30
CA ARG A 456 -0.86 -18.25 -4.54
C ARG A 456 -1.18 -16.77 -4.64
N LYS A 457 -0.51 -16.07 -5.53
CA LYS A 457 -0.74 -14.66 -5.81
C LYS A 457 -1.92 -14.47 -6.77
N TYR A 458 -2.51 -13.26 -6.75
CA TYR A 458 -3.39 -12.80 -7.83
C TYR A 458 -2.61 -11.89 -8.77
N LEU A 459 -2.85 -12.08 -10.08
CA LEU A 459 -2.33 -11.23 -11.15
C LEU A 459 -3.49 -10.84 -12.07
N TYR A 460 -3.71 -9.53 -12.19
CA TYR A 460 -4.80 -9.00 -13.00
C TYR A 460 -4.23 -8.05 -14.06
N ARG A 461 -4.45 -8.39 -15.34
CA ARG A 461 -4.09 -7.54 -16.47
C ARG A 461 -5.17 -6.50 -16.73
N ASN A 462 -4.80 -5.24 -16.89
CA ASN A 462 -5.67 -4.15 -17.27
C ASN A 462 -6.09 -4.29 -18.75
N LEU A 463 -7.39 -4.26 -19.02
CA LEU A 463 -7.94 -4.35 -20.37
C LEU A 463 -8.16 -2.98 -21.02
N ARG A 464 -7.65 -1.89 -20.43
CA ARG A 464 -7.70 -0.52 -20.96
C ARG A 464 -9.12 0.05 -21.10
N ASN A 465 -10.10 -0.58 -20.49
CA ASN A 465 -11.53 -0.22 -20.52
C ASN A 465 -12.16 -0.14 -19.13
N GLY A 466 -11.32 -0.05 -18.08
CA GLY A 466 -11.72 -0.07 -16.69
C GLY A 466 -11.99 -1.46 -16.11
N GLN A 467 -11.69 -2.52 -16.86
CA GLN A 467 -11.80 -3.91 -16.42
C GLN A 467 -10.44 -4.59 -16.39
N PHE A 468 -10.35 -5.65 -15.58
CA PHE A 468 -9.16 -6.48 -15.46
C PHE A 468 -9.46 -7.93 -15.81
N GLU A 469 -8.49 -8.60 -16.44
CA GLU A 469 -8.49 -10.04 -16.69
C GLU A 469 -7.66 -10.75 -15.63
N ASP A 470 -8.22 -11.79 -15.01
CA ASP A 470 -7.52 -12.63 -14.04
C ASP A 470 -6.55 -13.60 -14.75
N LEU A 471 -5.26 -13.38 -14.59
CA LEU A 471 -4.17 -14.20 -15.12
C LEU A 471 -3.41 -14.96 -14.02
N SER A 472 -3.97 -15.08 -12.81
CA SER A 472 -3.33 -15.70 -11.64
C SER A 472 -2.92 -17.16 -11.84
N LEU A 473 -3.47 -17.86 -12.83
CA LEU A 473 -3.12 -19.24 -13.17
C LEU A 473 -2.14 -19.36 -14.35
N SER A 474 -1.84 -18.25 -15.03
CA SER A 474 -1.00 -18.23 -16.24
C SER A 474 0.19 -17.26 -16.15
N GLY A 475 0.34 -16.51 -15.05
CA GLY A 475 1.40 -15.52 -14.85
C GLY A 475 2.80 -16.07 -14.54
N GLY A 476 3.00 -17.39 -14.64
CA GLY A 476 4.30 -18.05 -14.36
C GLY A 476 4.37 -18.70 -12.97
N SER A 477 5.47 -19.43 -12.71
CA SER A 477 5.67 -20.17 -11.46
C SER A 477 5.74 -19.26 -10.23
N GLY A 478 6.26 -18.05 -10.36
CA GLY A 478 6.30 -17.04 -9.28
C GLY A 478 4.91 -16.62 -8.80
N ILE A 479 3.89 -16.66 -9.68
CA ILE A 479 2.50 -16.34 -9.36
C ILE A 479 1.77 -17.55 -8.80
N THR A 480 1.92 -18.71 -9.44
CA THR A 480 1.15 -19.92 -9.13
C THR A 480 1.65 -20.71 -7.91
N THR A 481 2.90 -20.49 -7.49
CA THR A 481 3.46 -21.11 -6.30
C THR A 481 2.89 -20.48 -5.05
N ASP A 482 2.37 -21.33 -4.16
CA ASP A 482 1.84 -20.91 -2.87
C ASP A 482 2.96 -20.37 -1.95
N ALA A 483 2.66 -19.34 -1.20
CA ALA A 483 3.56 -18.68 -0.25
C ALA A 483 2.80 -18.14 0.96
N LYS A 484 3.47 -18.03 2.08
CA LYS A 484 2.97 -17.36 3.28
C LYS A 484 3.28 -15.85 3.19
N ALA A 485 2.84 -15.23 2.10
CA ALA A 485 3.27 -13.88 1.73
C ALA A 485 2.71 -12.80 2.67
N ARG A 486 3.46 -11.69 2.83
CA ARG A 486 3.06 -10.48 3.56
C ARG A 486 3.54 -9.24 2.82
N GLY A 487 4.69 -8.70 3.20
CA GLY A 487 5.28 -7.54 2.57
C GLY A 487 5.66 -7.79 1.12
N PHE A 488 5.57 -6.73 0.32
CA PHE A 488 5.76 -6.83 -1.11
C PHE A 488 6.25 -5.48 -1.66
N ALA A 489 7.36 -5.48 -2.39
CA ALA A 489 7.92 -4.30 -3.03
C ALA A 489 8.20 -4.56 -4.51
N VAL A 490 8.06 -3.53 -5.34
CA VAL A 490 8.24 -3.57 -6.80
C VAL A 490 9.44 -2.73 -7.21
N GLY A 491 10.20 -3.22 -8.18
CA GLY A 491 11.32 -2.51 -8.79
C GLY A 491 12.03 -3.39 -9.81
N ASP A 492 12.70 -2.78 -10.78
CA ASP A 492 13.52 -3.46 -11.77
C ASP A 492 14.92 -3.65 -11.18
N TYR A 493 15.15 -4.83 -10.54
CA TYR A 493 16.40 -5.08 -9.80
C TYR A 493 17.55 -5.52 -10.70
N ASP A 494 17.26 -6.08 -11.87
CA ASP A 494 18.30 -6.53 -12.82
C ASP A 494 18.50 -5.58 -14.00
N ASN A 495 17.86 -4.42 -13.97
CA ASN A 495 17.98 -3.31 -14.93
C ASN A 495 17.65 -3.70 -16.38
N ASP A 496 16.79 -4.70 -16.61
CA ASP A 496 16.37 -5.11 -17.95
C ASP A 496 15.15 -4.33 -18.49
N GLY A 497 14.51 -3.54 -17.62
CA GLY A 497 13.40 -2.67 -17.94
C GLY A 497 12.02 -3.29 -17.69
N ASP A 498 11.97 -4.53 -17.21
CA ASP A 498 10.74 -5.15 -16.73
C ASP A 498 10.65 -4.99 -15.21
N LEU A 499 9.43 -4.87 -14.67
CA LEU A 499 9.25 -4.67 -13.23
C LEU A 499 9.17 -6.01 -12.49
N ASP A 500 10.07 -6.19 -11.54
CA ASP A 500 10.17 -7.34 -10.65
C ASP A 500 9.49 -7.10 -9.31
N ALA A 501 9.40 -8.13 -8.48
CA ALA A 501 8.89 -8.01 -7.13
C ALA A 501 9.66 -8.85 -6.11
N VAL A 502 9.91 -8.30 -4.92
CA VAL A 502 10.34 -9.05 -3.75
C VAL A 502 9.18 -9.24 -2.80
N VAL A 503 8.96 -10.46 -2.32
CA VAL A 503 7.89 -10.83 -1.39
C VAL A 503 8.50 -11.36 -0.10
N ASN A 504 8.22 -10.69 1.01
CA ASN A 504 8.58 -11.17 2.33
C ASN A 504 7.55 -12.20 2.81
N CYS A 505 8.01 -13.34 3.30
CA CYS A 505 7.18 -14.46 3.71
C CYS A 505 7.36 -14.77 5.19
N VAL A 506 6.31 -15.20 5.89
CA VAL A 506 6.41 -15.56 7.31
C VAL A 506 6.83 -17.03 7.48
N ASN A 507 7.81 -17.28 8.37
CA ASN A 507 8.37 -18.60 8.64
C ASN A 507 8.71 -19.34 7.33
N ALA A 508 9.40 -18.64 6.43
CA ALA A 508 9.82 -19.12 5.12
C ALA A 508 10.94 -18.23 4.54
N VAL A 509 11.61 -18.70 3.51
CA VAL A 509 12.49 -17.85 2.70
C VAL A 509 11.66 -16.85 1.90
N PRO A 510 12.17 -15.63 1.65
CA PRO A 510 11.48 -14.66 0.79
C PRO A 510 11.41 -15.19 -0.65
N GLN A 511 10.55 -14.58 -1.47
CA GLN A 511 10.52 -14.81 -2.92
C GLN A 511 11.06 -13.58 -3.65
N LEU A 512 11.79 -13.82 -4.73
CA LEU A 512 12.19 -12.79 -5.70
C LEU A 512 11.58 -13.16 -7.05
N LEU A 513 10.54 -12.46 -7.40
CA LEU A 513 9.76 -12.70 -8.61
C LEU A 513 10.36 -11.90 -9.75
N ARG A 514 11.21 -12.52 -10.55
CA ARG A 514 11.76 -11.90 -11.75
C ARG A 514 10.70 -11.95 -12.85
N CYS A 515 10.48 -10.82 -13.49
CA CYS A 515 9.62 -10.70 -14.66
C CYS A 515 10.42 -11.05 -15.92
N ASP A 516 10.08 -12.15 -16.57
CA ASP A 516 10.71 -12.55 -17.84
C ASP A 516 9.77 -12.17 -19.00
N SER A 517 10.08 -11.11 -19.72
CA SER A 517 9.28 -10.62 -20.86
C SER A 517 9.81 -11.12 -22.19
N THR A 518 8.90 -11.49 -23.08
CA THR A 518 9.17 -11.74 -24.49
C THR A 518 8.84 -10.54 -25.37
N LEU A 519 8.37 -9.46 -24.75
CA LEU A 519 7.96 -8.22 -25.40
C LEU A 519 9.16 -7.26 -25.46
N ASN A 520 9.33 -6.58 -26.58
CA ASN A 520 10.38 -5.57 -26.73
C ASN A 520 9.79 -4.16 -26.65
N ARG A 521 9.05 -3.89 -25.57
CA ARG A 521 8.40 -2.60 -25.37
C ARG A 521 9.38 -1.56 -24.84
N SER A 522 9.02 -0.32 -25.04
CA SER A 522 9.77 0.84 -24.55
C SER A 522 9.33 1.21 -23.14
N TRP A 523 10.22 1.86 -22.41
CA TRP A 523 9.98 2.37 -21.06
C TRP A 523 10.87 3.59 -20.80
N VAL A 524 10.59 4.34 -19.74
CA VAL A 524 11.49 5.35 -19.18
C VAL A 524 11.45 5.27 -17.67
N LYS A 525 12.60 5.44 -17.03
CA LYS A 525 12.73 5.49 -15.58
C LYS A 525 13.22 6.87 -15.15
N ILE A 526 12.58 7.48 -14.15
CA ILE A 526 12.86 8.85 -13.71
C ILE A 526 13.14 8.87 -12.21
N ARG A 527 14.34 9.35 -11.83
CA ARG A 527 14.71 9.69 -10.45
C ARG A 527 14.73 11.20 -10.29
N LEU A 528 14.13 11.70 -9.24
CA LEU A 528 14.09 13.12 -8.92
C LEU A 528 15.11 13.50 -7.86
N VAL A 529 15.60 14.74 -7.94
CA VAL A 529 16.50 15.34 -6.95
C VAL A 529 15.99 16.74 -6.61
N GLY A 530 15.38 16.90 -5.44
CA GLY A 530 14.88 18.19 -4.97
C GLY A 530 15.99 19.16 -4.61
N THR A 531 15.73 20.44 -4.77
CA THR A 531 16.61 21.56 -4.34
C THR A 531 15.92 22.50 -3.37
N LYS A 532 14.63 22.75 -3.59
CA LYS A 532 13.71 23.44 -2.67
C LYS A 532 12.73 22.45 -2.04
N SER A 533 12.36 21.43 -2.79
CA SER A 533 11.65 20.25 -2.31
C SER A 533 12.61 19.33 -1.57
N ASN A 534 12.08 18.34 -0.83
CA ASN A 534 12.90 17.28 -0.24
C ASN A 534 13.77 16.58 -1.29
N LYS A 535 14.94 16.11 -0.90
CA LYS A 535 15.97 15.58 -1.82
C LYS A 535 15.49 14.39 -2.66
N THR A 536 14.66 13.54 -2.10
CA THR A 536 14.12 12.36 -2.81
C THR A 536 12.97 12.69 -3.76
N GLY A 537 12.44 13.93 -3.73
CA GLY A 537 11.29 14.33 -4.54
C GLY A 537 9.98 13.65 -4.13
N ILE A 538 9.89 13.07 -2.93
CA ILE A 538 8.65 12.46 -2.41
C ILE A 538 7.54 13.51 -2.41
N GLY A 539 6.37 13.16 -2.99
CA GLY A 539 5.25 14.06 -3.23
C GLY A 539 5.31 14.81 -4.57
N ALA A 540 6.39 14.63 -5.35
CA ALA A 540 6.44 15.18 -6.71
C ALA A 540 5.64 14.30 -7.67
N ARG A 541 4.78 14.96 -8.48
CA ARG A 541 3.97 14.30 -9.51
C ARG A 541 4.65 14.41 -10.87
N ILE A 542 4.86 13.28 -11.51
CA ILE A 542 5.44 13.18 -12.85
C ILE A 542 4.34 12.83 -13.84
N LYS A 543 4.23 13.60 -14.91
CA LYS A 543 3.39 13.30 -16.06
C LYS A 543 4.27 13.01 -17.25
N VAL A 544 4.05 11.86 -17.88
CA VAL A 544 4.75 11.44 -19.11
C VAL A 544 3.75 11.38 -20.25
N VAL A 545 4.09 11.99 -21.39
CA VAL A 545 3.32 11.92 -22.62
C VAL A 545 4.20 11.28 -23.70
N ALA A 546 3.68 10.26 -24.36
CA ALA A 546 4.36 9.57 -25.45
C ALA A 546 3.33 9.00 -26.44
N ASP A 547 3.71 8.88 -27.71
CA ASP A 547 2.91 8.15 -28.70
C ASP A 547 3.14 6.64 -28.53
N THR A 548 2.35 6.01 -27.66
CA THR A 548 2.45 4.59 -27.33
C THR A 548 1.76 3.70 -28.37
N GLY A 549 1.06 4.28 -29.36
CA GLY A 549 0.18 3.54 -30.25
C GLY A 549 -1.07 2.91 -29.57
N SER A 550 -1.23 3.11 -28.25
CA SER A 550 -2.35 2.60 -27.48
C SER A 550 -3.51 3.60 -27.47
N PRO A 551 -4.74 3.20 -27.82
CA PRO A 551 -5.89 4.09 -27.76
C PRO A 551 -6.25 4.38 -26.29
N VAL A 552 -6.47 5.64 -25.95
CA VAL A 552 -7.10 6.02 -24.67
C VAL A 552 -8.61 5.97 -24.89
N LEU A 553 -9.25 4.88 -24.46
CA LEU A 553 -10.67 4.63 -24.71
C LEU A 553 -11.61 5.64 -24.01
N THR A 554 -11.14 6.28 -22.95
CA THR A 554 -11.89 7.23 -22.13
C THR A 554 -11.68 8.69 -22.55
N ALA A 555 -10.67 8.99 -23.37
CA ALA A 555 -10.31 10.33 -23.80
C ALA A 555 -10.99 10.75 -25.11
N LYS A 556 -11.12 12.07 -25.32
CA LYS A 556 -11.55 12.61 -26.60
C LYS A 556 -10.59 12.19 -27.72
N PRO A 557 -11.08 11.87 -28.94
CA PRO A 557 -10.19 11.58 -30.06
C PRO A 557 -9.11 12.67 -30.24
N GLY A 558 -7.85 12.23 -30.37
CA GLY A 558 -6.71 13.15 -30.50
C GLY A 558 -6.11 13.65 -29.18
N THR A 559 -6.58 13.14 -28.03
CA THR A 559 -5.89 13.37 -26.76
C THR A 559 -4.62 12.51 -26.72
N PRO A 560 -3.42 13.09 -26.48
CA PRO A 560 -2.19 12.30 -26.34
C PRO A 560 -2.30 11.32 -25.17
N PHE A 561 -1.69 10.15 -25.30
CA PHE A 561 -1.58 9.20 -24.21
C PHE A 561 -0.67 9.81 -23.13
N ALA A 562 -1.25 10.02 -21.96
CA ALA A 562 -0.54 10.59 -20.81
C ALA A 562 -0.65 9.63 -19.62
N GLN A 563 0.44 9.50 -18.89
CA GLN A 563 0.54 8.75 -17.64
C GLN A 563 0.93 9.72 -16.55
N ILE A 564 0.38 9.54 -15.36
CA ILE A 564 0.82 10.25 -14.17
C ILE A 564 1.26 9.25 -13.10
N GLU A 565 2.25 9.63 -12.32
CA GLU A 565 2.67 8.93 -11.12
C GLU A 565 3.25 9.92 -10.11
N GLU A 566 3.25 9.56 -8.84
CA GLU A 566 3.79 10.37 -7.76
C GLU A 566 4.85 9.61 -6.98
N VAL A 567 5.96 10.27 -6.63
CA VAL A 567 7.03 9.64 -5.84
C VAL A 567 6.54 9.42 -4.41
N ARG A 568 6.53 8.18 -3.94
CA ARG A 568 6.05 7.79 -2.61
C ARG A 568 7.07 6.95 -1.86
N SER A 569 7.16 7.14 -0.56
CA SER A 569 8.11 6.42 0.33
C SER A 569 7.63 5.03 0.76
N CYS A 570 6.34 4.73 0.55
CA CYS A 570 5.74 3.44 0.90
C CYS A 570 4.74 3.02 -0.18
N ASN A 571 4.53 1.70 -0.33
CA ASN A 571 3.55 1.10 -1.22
C ASN A 571 3.19 -0.31 -0.74
N GLY A 572 1.96 -0.76 -1.03
CA GLY A 572 1.53 -2.11 -0.71
C GLY A 572 1.27 -2.34 0.78
N TYR A 573 1.79 -3.45 1.31
CA TYR A 573 1.68 -3.82 2.71
C TYR A 573 3.02 -3.70 3.41
N TYR A 574 3.17 -2.73 4.32
CA TYR A 574 4.35 -2.53 5.17
C TYR A 574 5.66 -2.28 4.40
N SER A 575 5.60 -1.92 3.13
CA SER A 575 6.74 -2.03 2.22
C SER A 575 7.04 -0.72 1.50
N ALA A 576 8.24 -0.64 0.90
CA ALA A 576 8.68 0.47 0.08
C ALA A 576 9.18 -0.04 -1.28
N SER A 577 8.56 0.42 -2.36
CA SER A 577 9.02 0.16 -3.74
C SER A 577 10.10 1.14 -4.17
N ASP A 578 10.73 0.89 -5.32
CA ASP A 578 11.72 1.79 -5.91
C ASP A 578 11.20 3.23 -6.01
N LEU A 579 11.97 4.20 -5.53
CA LEU A 579 11.65 5.63 -5.63
C LEU A 579 11.84 6.19 -7.05
N ARG A 580 12.51 5.45 -7.94
CA ARG A 580 12.63 5.79 -9.35
C ARG A 580 11.34 5.37 -10.05
N ILE A 581 10.59 6.33 -10.55
CA ILE A 581 9.31 6.05 -11.20
C ILE A 581 9.54 5.45 -12.58
N HIS A 582 8.91 4.31 -12.84
CA HIS A 582 8.92 3.60 -14.10
C HIS A 582 7.63 3.87 -14.90
N PHE A 583 7.77 4.16 -16.19
CA PHE A 583 6.68 4.31 -17.14
C PHE A 583 6.87 3.38 -18.33
N GLY A 584 5.98 2.42 -18.51
CA GLY A 584 5.90 1.62 -19.73
C GLY A 584 5.36 2.47 -20.89
N LEU A 585 5.94 2.31 -22.07
CA LEU A 585 5.68 3.18 -23.21
C LEU A 585 5.31 2.40 -24.49
N ASN A 586 5.02 1.10 -24.37
CA ASN A 586 4.68 0.23 -25.50
C ASN A 586 5.66 0.40 -26.68
N ASP A 587 5.17 0.82 -27.85
CA ASP A 587 5.95 0.97 -29.08
C ASP A 587 6.53 2.40 -29.27
N ALA A 588 6.40 3.29 -28.29
CA ALA A 588 6.90 4.66 -28.38
C ALA A 588 8.39 4.69 -28.67
N LYS A 589 8.81 5.61 -29.53
CA LYS A 589 10.22 5.79 -29.90
C LYS A 589 10.89 6.91 -29.11
N LYS A 590 10.07 7.77 -28.52
CA LYS A 590 10.49 8.90 -27.67
C LYS A 590 9.44 9.19 -26.62
N VAL A 591 9.85 9.90 -25.60
CA VAL A 591 8.97 10.60 -24.66
C VAL A 591 8.80 12.02 -25.18
N ASP A 592 7.59 12.39 -25.59
CA ASP A 592 7.30 13.71 -26.16
C ASP A 592 7.39 14.82 -25.11
N LEU A 593 6.92 14.50 -23.87
CA LEU A 593 6.85 15.46 -22.77
C LEU A 593 6.99 14.74 -21.42
N VAL A 594 7.83 15.29 -20.55
CA VAL A 594 7.80 15.05 -19.10
C VAL A 594 7.48 16.36 -18.40
N GLU A 595 6.40 16.39 -17.62
CA GLU A 595 6.07 17.48 -16.72
C GLU A 595 6.23 17.00 -15.28
N ILE A 596 6.97 17.74 -14.46
CA ILE A 596 7.22 17.43 -13.06
C ILE A 596 6.66 18.57 -12.22
N ARG A 597 5.70 18.26 -11.36
CA ARG A 597 5.15 19.17 -10.35
C ARG A 597 5.77 18.84 -9.01
N TRP A 598 6.63 19.71 -8.53
CA TRP A 598 7.38 19.54 -7.30
C TRP A 598 6.54 19.94 -6.06
N PRO A 599 6.80 19.36 -4.88
CA PRO A 599 6.19 19.79 -3.62
C PRO A 599 6.35 21.29 -3.33
N SER A 600 7.47 21.89 -3.72
CA SER A 600 7.72 23.33 -3.62
C SER A 600 6.73 24.20 -4.42
N GLY A 601 5.97 23.59 -5.35
CA GLY A 601 5.10 24.27 -6.30
C GLY A 601 5.78 24.64 -7.62
N ALA A 602 7.08 24.35 -7.78
CA ALA A 602 7.75 24.51 -9.07
C ALA A 602 7.22 23.48 -10.09
N VAL A 603 7.28 23.85 -11.37
CA VAL A 603 6.92 22.95 -12.48
C VAL A 603 8.04 22.96 -13.50
N ASP A 604 8.58 21.78 -13.77
CA ASP A 604 9.58 21.58 -14.82
C ASP A 604 8.97 20.85 -16.01
N THR A 605 9.51 21.15 -17.18
CA THR A 605 9.07 20.56 -18.45
C THR A 605 10.27 20.16 -19.29
N LEU A 606 10.35 18.87 -19.67
CA LEU A 606 11.35 18.35 -20.58
C LEU A 606 10.66 17.75 -21.81
N LYS A 607 11.31 17.74 -22.95
CA LYS A 607 10.77 17.26 -24.22
C LYS A 607 11.75 16.38 -24.97
N ASP A 608 11.21 15.55 -25.86
CA ASP A 608 11.98 14.75 -26.82
C ASP A 608 13.02 13.84 -26.18
N LEU A 609 12.69 13.23 -25.03
CA LEU A 609 13.61 12.32 -24.33
C LEU A 609 13.63 10.94 -25.01
N ASP A 610 14.80 10.30 -24.99
CA ASP A 610 14.96 8.94 -25.49
C ASP A 610 14.32 7.92 -24.52
N VAL A 611 13.78 6.84 -25.07
CA VAL A 611 13.24 5.71 -24.31
C VAL A 611 14.34 4.73 -23.86
N LYS A 612 14.00 3.77 -22.99
CA LYS A 612 14.89 2.74 -22.41
C LYS A 612 16.08 3.34 -21.68
N ARG A 613 15.81 4.38 -20.86
CA ARG A 613 16.81 5.12 -20.12
C ARG A 613 16.37 5.48 -18.70
N LEU A 614 17.36 5.61 -17.84
CA LEU A 614 17.24 6.27 -16.55
C LEU A 614 17.62 7.75 -16.69
N TYR A 615 16.68 8.62 -16.32
CA TYR A 615 16.93 10.05 -16.17
C TYR A 615 16.98 10.41 -14.69
N VAL A 616 18.02 11.14 -14.28
CA VAL A 616 18.07 11.81 -12.97
C VAL A 616 17.86 13.29 -13.22
N ILE A 617 16.75 13.82 -12.70
CA ILE A 617 16.30 15.18 -12.97
C ILE A 617 16.30 15.98 -11.68
N GLU A 618 17.08 17.07 -11.66
CA GLU A 618 17.12 18.03 -10.56
C GLU A 618 15.98 19.05 -10.69
N GLU A 619 15.41 19.47 -9.57
CA GLU A 619 14.42 20.54 -9.51
C GLU A 619 14.98 21.82 -10.17
N GLY A 620 14.26 22.35 -11.15
CA GLY A 620 14.73 23.37 -12.09
C GLY A 620 14.98 22.80 -13.51
N GLY A 621 14.65 21.52 -13.73
CA GLY A 621 14.61 20.87 -15.05
C GLY A 621 15.99 20.45 -15.59
N LYS A 622 17.03 20.46 -14.74
CA LYS A 622 18.38 20.04 -15.17
C LYS A 622 18.51 18.51 -15.15
N ILE A 623 18.86 17.93 -16.28
CA ILE A 623 19.21 16.50 -16.36
C ILE A 623 20.63 16.33 -15.79
N LEU A 624 20.74 15.65 -14.65
CA LEU A 624 22.01 15.30 -14.02
C LEU A 624 22.60 14.02 -14.62
N LYS A 625 21.72 13.08 -15.03
CA LYS A 625 22.08 11.78 -15.59
C LYS A 625 21.09 11.38 -16.66
N ASN A 626 21.59 10.78 -17.75
CA ASN A 626 20.83 10.21 -18.86
C ASN A 626 21.58 8.96 -19.34
N GLU A 627 21.22 7.79 -18.83
CA GLU A 627 21.94 6.55 -19.11
C GLU A 627 21.02 5.44 -19.60
N ALA A 628 21.48 4.68 -20.59
CA ALA A 628 20.88 3.38 -20.89
C ALA A 628 21.29 2.41 -19.78
N LEU A 629 20.32 1.80 -19.11
CA LEU A 629 20.61 0.78 -18.12
C LEU A 629 21.19 -0.47 -18.80
N VAL A 630 22.16 -1.08 -18.14
CA VAL A 630 22.79 -2.31 -18.61
C VAL A 630 22.19 -3.47 -17.83
N PRO A 631 21.46 -4.37 -18.49
CA PRO A 631 20.87 -5.52 -17.79
C PRO A 631 21.92 -6.40 -17.11
N ALA A 632 21.55 -6.99 -15.99
CA ALA A 632 22.36 -8.00 -15.32
C ALA A 632 22.71 -9.12 -16.30
N ARG A 633 23.96 -9.58 -16.27
CA ARG A 633 24.36 -10.72 -17.10
C ARG A 633 23.69 -11.98 -16.53
N LYS A 634 22.65 -12.47 -17.22
CA LYS A 634 22.01 -13.74 -16.85
C LYS A 634 23.10 -14.84 -16.89
N LYS A 635 23.40 -15.46 -15.76
CA LYS A 635 24.20 -16.69 -15.74
C LYS A 635 23.43 -17.74 -16.52
N ALA A 636 24.07 -18.27 -17.57
CA ALA A 636 23.50 -19.26 -18.48
C ALA A 636 23.13 -20.57 -17.75
#